data_56841ec35522c4b2d50af72320574183
#
_entry.id   56841ec35522c4b2d50af72320574183
#
_cell.length_a   1.000
_cell.length_b   1.000
_cell.length_c   1.000
_cell.angle_alpha   90.00
_cell.angle_beta   90.00
_cell.angle_gamma   90.00
#
_symmetry.space_group_name_H-M   'P 1'
#
loop_
_entity.id
_entity.type
_entity.pdbx_description
1 polymer ?
#
loop_
_entity_poly.entity_id
_entity_poly.type
_entity_poly.pdbx_seq_one_letter_code
_entity_poly.pdbx_strand_id
1 'polypeptide(L)'
;MYRFNNPFDGWKSDRQQTPSIYGALPYPGGSPNASSSTLSSFTFTAFNPNIMNCTIMGPDSTPHMYIVTDPAMPTYTLFKNANNQNIALIEWQQHPLVEVRGKLVKQEIRQWLSLSSDRKSRRMRVSGTSYSWSPYGETINLSTPTPHGSQSFVGRISRGRESIILELSSHAVQSDLHDVSIVATFLLQCGRNID
;
A
#
# COMPACT_ATOMS: atom_id res chain seq x y z
N MET A 1 -3.15 28.53 -1.75
CA MET A 1 -2.42 27.31 -1.28
C MET A 1 -3.44 26.18 -1.18
N TYR A 2 -3.58 25.40 -2.23
CA TYR A 2 -4.60 24.33 -2.29
C TYR A 2 -4.05 23.09 -1.58
N ARG A 3 -4.66 22.76 -0.43
CA ARG A 3 -4.44 21.44 0.20
C ARG A 3 -5.18 20.40 -0.64
N PHE A 4 -4.45 19.59 -1.35
CA PHE A 4 -5.03 18.40 -1.99
C PHE A 4 -5.45 17.42 -0.89
N ASN A 5 -6.76 17.24 -0.72
CA ASN A 5 -7.31 16.22 0.17
C ASN A 5 -7.05 14.83 -0.43
N ASN A 6 -5.93 14.23 -0.06
CA ASN A 6 -5.71 12.82 -0.27
C ASN A 6 -6.67 12.06 0.67
N PRO A 7 -7.59 11.21 0.18
CA PRO A 7 -8.50 10.45 1.04
C PRO A 7 -7.79 9.50 2.02
N PHE A 8 -6.48 9.31 1.84
CA PHE A 8 -5.62 8.53 2.73
C PHE A 8 -4.85 9.40 3.74
N ASP A 9 -4.97 10.74 3.69
CA ASP A 9 -4.31 11.67 4.63
C ASP A 9 -4.82 11.55 6.07
N GLY A 10 -6.04 11.05 6.28
CA GLY A 10 -6.61 10.80 7.60
C GLY A 10 -5.85 9.77 8.44
N TRP A 11 -4.83 9.13 7.85
CA TRP A 11 -3.98 8.16 8.49
C TRP A 11 -2.67 8.75 9.05
N LYS A 12 -2.55 10.08 9.08
CA LYS A 12 -1.41 10.74 9.73
C LYS A 12 -1.49 10.55 11.24
N SER A 13 -0.39 10.10 11.83
CA SER A 13 -0.23 9.93 13.28
C SER A 13 -0.24 11.28 13.97
N ASP A 14 -1.39 11.74 14.43
CA ASP A 14 -1.46 12.77 15.46
C ASP A 14 -2.01 12.14 16.74
N ARG A 15 -1.31 12.33 17.83
CA ARG A 15 -1.43 11.58 19.10
C ARG A 15 -2.75 11.78 19.87
N GLN A 16 -3.80 12.38 19.29
CA GLN A 16 -5.01 12.71 20.09
C GLN A 16 -6.37 12.58 19.40
N GLN A 17 -6.49 12.12 18.16
CA GLN A 17 -7.82 11.82 17.61
C GLN A 17 -7.72 10.65 16.66
N THR A 18 -8.43 9.56 16.97
CA THR A 18 -8.74 8.50 16.01
C THR A 18 -9.45 9.13 14.82
N PRO A 19 -8.84 9.19 13.63
CA PRO A 19 -9.54 9.74 12.48
C PRO A 19 -10.69 8.80 12.13
N SER A 20 -11.91 9.31 12.25
CA SER A 20 -13.07 8.64 11.69
C SER A 20 -12.96 8.67 10.17
N ILE A 21 -12.86 7.51 9.55
CA ILE A 21 -12.95 7.32 8.09
C ILE A 21 -14.41 7.50 7.63
N TYR A 22 -15.32 7.84 8.53
CA TYR A 22 -16.75 7.92 8.26
C TYR A 22 -17.15 9.25 7.64
N GLY A 23 -17.04 9.30 6.31
CA GLY A 23 -17.81 10.16 5.43
C GLY A 23 -18.54 9.36 4.37
N ALA A 24 -18.58 8.02 4.48
CA ALA A 24 -19.21 7.15 3.50
C ALA A 24 -20.49 6.53 4.05
N LEU A 25 -21.53 6.54 3.23
CA LEU A 25 -22.88 6.01 3.45
C LEU A 25 -22.88 4.58 4.01
N PRO A 26 -23.90 4.20 4.80
CA PRO A 26 -24.04 2.84 5.30
C PRO A 26 -24.26 1.87 4.14
N TYR A 27 -23.40 0.86 4.06
CA TYR A 27 -23.54 -0.23 3.11
C TYR A 27 -24.61 -1.21 3.62
N PRO A 28 -25.61 -1.63 2.81
CA PRO A 28 -26.53 -2.70 3.21
C PRO A 28 -25.71 -3.99 3.32
N GLY A 29 -25.78 -4.62 4.50
CA GLY A 29 -24.98 -5.77 4.85
C GLY A 29 -25.10 -6.93 3.86
N GLY A 30 -23.97 -7.32 3.36
CA GLY A 30 -23.71 -8.58 2.71
C GLY A 30 -22.25 -8.91 3.03
N SER A 31 -22.03 -9.72 4.06
CA SER A 31 -20.72 -10.37 4.21
C SER A 31 -20.44 -11.15 2.93
N PRO A 32 -19.42 -10.83 2.15
CA PRO A 32 -18.91 -11.83 1.24
C PRO A 32 -18.37 -12.94 2.14
N ASN A 33 -18.98 -14.13 2.07
CA ASN A 33 -18.37 -15.37 2.54
C ASN A 33 -17.01 -15.46 1.84
N ALA A 34 -15.98 -14.92 2.47
CA ALA A 34 -14.62 -15.23 2.16
C ALA A 34 -14.48 -16.71 2.50
N SER A 35 -14.62 -17.57 1.48
CA SER A 35 -13.93 -18.86 1.53
C SER A 35 -12.58 -18.56 2.15
N SER A 36 -12.18 -19.30 3.17
CA SER A 36 -10.96 -19.13 3.97
C SER A 36 -9.73 -19.33 3.08
N SER A 37 -9.51 -18.43 2.14
CA SER A 37 -8.25 -18.28 1.43
C SER A 37 -7.26 -17.81 2.49
N THR A 38 -6.30 -18.68 2.80
CA THR A 38 -5.23 -18.38 3.74
C THR A 38 -4.54 -17.08 3.28
N LEU A 39 -4.70 -16.01 4.04
CA LEU A 39 -4.03 -14.74 3.77
C LEU A 39 -2.61 -14.81 4.33
N SER A 40 -1.64 -14.36 3.58
CA SER A 40 -0.27 -14.17 4.04
C SER A 40 -0.11 -12.75 4.56
N SER A 41 0.41 -12.60 5.77
CA SER A 41 0.59 -11.31 6.43
C SER A 41 2.02 -10.80 6.31
N PHE A 42 2.16 -9.55 5.90
CA PHE A 42 3.42 -8.81 5.86
C PHE A 42 3.30 -7.62 6.80
N THR A 43 4.12 -7.60 7.85
CA THR A 43 4.01 -6.61 8.92
C THR A 43 5.13 -5.60 8.84
N PHE A 44 4.79 -4.34 8.56
CA PHE A 44 5.69 -3.20 8.66
C PHE A 44 5.84 -2.83 10.13
N THR A 45 7.06 -2.88 10.64
CA THR A 45 7.39 -2.71 12.06
C THR A 45 8.77 -2.09 12.23
N ALA A 46 9.21 -1.89 13.47
CA ALA A 46 10.50 -1.29 13.79
C ALA A 46 10.72 0.07 13.09
N PHE A 47 9.71 0.93 13.19
CA PHE A 47 9.74 2.27 12.61
C PHE A 47 10.82 3.14 13.23
N ASN A 48 11.68 3.76 12.42
CA ASN A 48 12.78 4.62 12.88
C ASN A 48 12.92 5.92 12.04
N PRO A 49 12.30 7.02 12.39
CA PRO A 49 11.21 7.17 13.38
C PRO A 49 9.82 6.83 12.82
N ASN A 50 9.71 6.48 11.55
CA ASN A 50 8.45 6.22 10.85
C ASN A 50 8.65 5.18 9.74
N ILE A 51 7.63 4.97 8.92
CA ILE A 51 7.61 3.98 7.83
C ILE A 51 8.71 4.19 6.76
N MET A 52 9.32 5.39 6.70
CA MET A 52 10.42 5.68 5.77
C MET A 52 11.69 4.86 6.08
N ASN A 53 11.79 4.37 7.32
CA ASN A 53 12.82 3.45 7.77
C ASN A 53 12.16 2.40 8.66
N CYS A 54 11.97 1.20 8.11
CA CYS A 54 11.31 0.12 8.84
C CYS A 54 11.69 -1.25 8.29
N THR A 55 11.33 -2.28 9.04
CA THR A 55 11.44 -3.68 8.63
C THR A 55 10.07 -4.23 8.28
N ILE A 56 9.98 -5.01 7.23
CA ILE A 56 8.79 -5.77 6.85
C ILE A 56 9.05 -7.23 7.21
N MET A 57 8.27 -7.75 8.15
CA MET A 57 8.31 -9.16 8.55
C MET A 57 7.41 -9.96 7.62
N GLY A 58 7.89 -11.10 7.18
CA GLY A 58 7.13 -12.04 6.37
C GLY A 58 6.14 -12.90 7.19
N PRO A 59 5.37 -13.76 6.51
CA PRO A 59 4.39 -14.65 7.17
C PRO A 59 5.01 -15.63 8.17
N ASP A 60 6.28 -15.95 7.99
CA ASP A 60 7.07 -16.82 8.87
C ASP A 60 7.73 -16.07 10.03
N SER A 61 7.39 -14.80 10.21
CA SER A 61 7.97 -13.91 11.22
C SER A 61 9.48 -13.68 11.04
N THR A 62 10.01 -13.88 9.84
CA THR A 62 11.39 -13.50 9.50
C THR A 62 11.43 -12.16 8.76
N PRO A 63 12.53 -11.41 8.82
CA PRO A 63 12.69 -10.21 8.02
C PRO A 63 12.61 -10.54 6.53
N HIS A 64 11.63 -9.97 5.87
CA HIS A 64 11.37 -10.18 4.45
C HIS A 64 11.96 -9.05 3.60
N MET A 65 11.82 -7.81 4.08
CA MET A 65 12.24 -6.62 3.35
C MET A 65 12.57 -5.48 4.31
N TYR A 66 13.45 -4.58 3.88
CA TYR A 66 13.81 -3.37 4.60
C TYR A 66 13.48 -2.15 3.76
N ILE A 67 12.90 -1.14 4.37
CA ILE A 67 12.71 0.19 3.78
C ILE A 67 13.73 1.12 4.40
N VAL A 68 14.51 1.80 3.55
CA VAL A 68 15.61 2.66 3.99
C VAL A 68 15.55 3.98 3.25
N THR A 69 15.46 5.06 4.01
CA THR A 69 15.64 6.44 3.54
C THR A 69 16.82 7.04 4.29
N ASP A 70 17.92 7.28 3.60
CA ASP A 70 19.12 7.87 4.19
C ASP A 70 18.85 9.35 4.53
N PRO A 71 19.05 9.79 5.78
CA PRO A 71 18.94 11.21 6.14
C PRO A 71 19.86 12.13 5.32
N ALA A 72 21.00 11.63 4.84
CA ALA A 72 21.92 12.39 3.98
C ALA A 72 21.41 12.49 2.54
N MET A 73 20.52 11.58 2.10
CA MET A 73 19.88 11.55 0.78
C MET A 73 18.37 11.34 0.90
N PRO A 74 17.63 12.27 1.52
CA PRO A 74 16.20 12.09 1.84
C PRO A 74 15.28 12.09 0.61
N THR A 75 15.86 12.31 -0.57
CA THR A 75 15.17 12.26 -1.86
C THR A 75 15.00 10.84 -2.41
N TYR A 76 15.59 9.85 -1.75
CA TYR A 76 15.51 8.45 -2.19
C TYR A 76 15.03 7.56 -1.04
N THR A 77 14.12 6.65 -1.36
CA THR A 77 13.72 5.54 -0.49
C THR A 77 13.98 4.24 -1.22
N LEU A 78 14.75 3.36 -0.61
CA LEU A 78 15.12 2.06 -1.14
C LEU A 78 14.33 0.96 -0.43
N PHE A 79 13.89 -0.01 -1.21
CA PHE A 79 13.36 -1.28 -0.70
C PHE A 79 14.40 -2.35 -0.96
N LYS A 80 14.81 -3.02 0.10
CA LYS A 80 15.84 -4.06 0.05
C LYS A 80 15.27 -5.39 0.51
N ASN A 81 15.55 -6.47 -0.21
CA ASN A 81 15.19 -7.82 0.25
C ASN A 81 16.08 -8.27 1.43
N ALA A 82 15.80 -9.45 1.98
CA ALA A 82 16.58 -10.03 3.09
C ALA A 82 18.09 -10.19 2.77
N ASN A 83 18.45 -10.28 1.49
CA ASN A 83 19.83 -10.35 1.01
C ASN A 83 20.47 -8.97 0.78
N ASN A 84 19.84 -7.88 1.26
CA ASN A 84 20.27 -6.50 1.08
C ASN A 84 20.35 -6.02 -0.39
N GLN A 85 19.64 -6.69 -1.30
CA GLN A 85 19.55 -6.29 -2.70
C GLN A 85 18.41 -5.31 -2.90
N ASN A 86 18.64 -4.24 -3.65
CA ASN A 86 17.60 -3.27 -3.98
C ASN A 86 16.58 -3.90 -4.93
N ILE A 87 15.31 -3.93 -4.52
CA ILE A 87 14.19 -4.45 -5.30
C ILE A 87 13.24 -3.36 -5.77
N ALA A 88 13.18 -2.22 -5.08
CA ALA A 88 12.43 -1.06 -5.51
C ALA A 88 13.11 0.24 -5.07
N LEU A 89 12.77 1.31 -5.78
CA LEU A 89 13.26 2.66 -5.55
C LEU A 89 12.10 3.65 -5.68
N ILE A 90 12.05 4.61 -4.76
CA ILE A 90 11.23 5.81 -4.88
C ILE A 90 12.14 7.02 -4.90
N GLU A 91 11.95 7.90 -5.88
CA GLU A 91 12.61 9.21 -5.97
C GLU A 91 11.61 10.29 -5.60
N TRP A 92 11.88 10.98 -4.50
CA TRP A 92 11.05 12.06 -3.99
C TRP A 92 11.46 13.38 -4.66
N GLN A 93 10.67 13.80 -5.62
CA GLN A 93 10.80 15.08 -6.32
C GLN A 93 9.42 15.71 -6.47
N GLN A 94 9.30 16.80 -7.25
CA GLN A 94 8.01 17.48 -7.47
C GLN A 94 6.92 16.52 -7.96
N HIS A 95 7.28 15.59 -8.87
CA HIS A 95 6.45 14.47 -9.30
C HIS A 95 7.21 13.18 -8.97
N PRO A 96 6.92 12.55 -7.81
CA PRO A 96 7.70 11.42 -7.35
C PRO A 96 7.64 10.24 -8.33
N LEU A 97 8.78 9.55 -8.46
CA LEU A 97 8.93 8.39 -9.34
C LEU A 97 9.03 7.12 -8.52
N VAL A 98 8.57 6.02 -9.10
CA VAL A 98 8.67 4.67 -8.53
C VAL A 98 9.20 3.70 -9.58
N GLU A 99 10.01 2.77 -9.12
CA GLU A 99 10.50 1.63 -9.90
C GLU A 99 10.44 0.38 -9.02
N VAL A 100 9.99 -0.75 -9.58
CA VAL A 100 10.10 -2.07 -8.95
C VAL A 100 10.80 -3.00 -9.93
N ARG A 101 11.98 -3.47 -9.58
CA ARG A 101 12.86 -4.22 -10.46
C ARG A 101 12.15 -5.44 -11.07
N GLY A 102 12.15 -5.50 -12.40
CA GLY A 102 11.55 -6.60 -13.16
C GLY A 102 10.01 -6.61 -13.20
N LYS A 103 9.33 -5.68 -12.50
CA LYS A 103 7.86 -5.65 -12.38
C LYS A 103 7.24 -4.33 -12.79
N LEU A 104 7.90 -3.22 -12.46
CA LEU A 104 7.40 -1.89 -12.76
C LEU A 104 8.57 -1.02 -13.25
N VAL A 105 8.51 -0.59 -14.50
CA VAL A 105 9.47 0.36 -15.04
C VAL A 105 9.31 1.72 -14.37
N LYS A 106 10.40 2.46 -14.26
CA LYS A 106 10.43 3.78 -13.63
C LYS A 106 9.41 4.72 -14.25
N GLN A 107 8.48 5.21 -13.42
CA GLN A 107 7.43 6.12 -13.86
C GLN A 107 6.91 6.97 -12.68
N GLU A 108 6.10 7.98 -12.97
CA GLU A 108 5.46 8.80 -11.96
C GLU A 108 4.47 7.97 -11.13
N ILE A 109 4.51 8.14 -9.80
CA ILE A 109 3.62 7.42 -8.88
C ILE A 109 2.16 7.70 -9.22
N ARG A 110 1.81 8.96 -9.51
CA ARG A 110 0.43 9.35 -9.86
C ARG A 110 -0.11 8.67 -11.13
N GLN A 111 0.77 8.23 -12.03
CA GLN A 111 0.37 7.48 -13.24
C GLN A 111 0.13 6.01 -12.91
N TRP A 112 1.00 5.44 -12.09
CA TRP A 112 0.90 4.03 -11.70
C TRP A 112 -0.16 3.78 -10.63
N LEU A 113 -0.17 4.57 -9.54
CA LEU A 113 -1.10 4.50 -8.43
C LEU A 113 -2.09 5.67 -8.50
N SER A 114 -2.83 5.73 -9.60
CA SER A 114 -3.66 6.87 -9.96
C SER A 114 -4.89 7.01 -9.05
N LEU A 115 -5.18 8.24 -8.64
CA LEU A 115 -6.40 8.56 -7.91
C LEU A 115 -7.62 8.46 -8.86
N SER A 116 -8.69 7.81 -8.40
CA SER A 116 -9.95 7.76 -9.14
C SER A 116 -10.61 9.15 -9.26
N SER A 117 -11.47 9.34 -10.26
CA SER A 117 -12.13 10.62 -10.49
C SER A 117 -12.99 11.09 -9.32
N ASP A 118 -13.61 10.15 -8.61
CA ASP A 118 -14.38 10.38 -7.40
C ASP A 118 -13.52 10.51 -6.13
N ARG A 119 -12.19 10.36 -6.26
CA ARG A 119 -11.19 10.42 -5.19
C ARG A 119 -11.39 9.42 -4.05
N LYS A 120 -12.16 8.35 -4.27
CA LYS A 120 -12.46 7.34 -3.25
C LYS A 120 -11.55 6.12 -3.29
N SER A 121 -10.78 5.95 -4.37
CA SER A 121 -9.89 4.81 -4.55
C SER A 121 -8.65 5.20 -5.34
N ARG A 122 -7.62 4.35 -5.25
CA ARG A 122 -6.45 4.44 -6.13
C ARG A 122 -6.35 3.17 -6.97
N ARG A 123 -6.06 3.38 -8.24
CA ARG A 123 -5.93 2.28 -9.22
C ARG A 123 -4.48 2.06 -9.56
N MET A 124 -4.09 0.79 -9.65
CA MET A 124 -2.78 0.40 -10.15
C MET A 124 -2.94 -0.70 -11.20
N ARG A 125 -1.96 -0.79 -12.09
CA ARG A 125 -1.91 -1.85 -13.10
C ARG A 125 -0.62 -2.65 -12.92
N VAL A 126 -0.75 -3.97 -12.88
CA VAL A 126 0.37 -4.91 -12.71
C VAL A 126 0.19 -6.04 -13.72
N SER A 127 1.19 -6.30 -14.56
CA SER A 127 1.19 -7.36 -15.56
C SER A 127 -0.12 -7.43 -16.38
N GLY A 128 -0.62 -6.24 -16.79
CA GLY A 128 -1.85 -6.12 -17.60
C GLY A 128 -3.16 -6.12 -16.80
N THR A 129 -3.16 -6.54 -15.54
CA THR A 129 -4.34 -6.61 -14.67
C THR A 129 -4.50 -5.30 -13.88
N SER A 130 -5.74 -4.81 -13.79
CA SER A 130 -6.07 -3.62 -13.00
C SER A 130 -6.51 -4.00 -11.60
N TYR A 131 -6.01 -3.26 -10.61
CA TYR A 131 -6.33 -3.42 -9.20
C TYR A 131 -6.79 -2.08 -8.62
N SER A 132 -7.59 -2.12 -7.57
CA SER A 132 -8.08 -0.93 -6.89
C SER A 132 -7.90 -1.04 -5.38
N TRP A 133 -7.28 -0.02 -4.79
CA TRP A 133 -7.21 0.20 -3.35
C TRP A 133 -8.35 1.09 -2.92
N SER A 134 -9.23 0.59 -2.07
CA SER A 134 -10.42 1.32 -1.61
C SER A 134 -10.57 1.22 -0.10
N PRO A 135 -10.81 2.35 0.62
CA PRO A 135 -11.14 2.32 2.04
C PRO A 135 -12.38 1.47 2.30
N TYR A 136 -12.31 0.64 3.34
CA TYR A 136 -13.42 -0.19 3.81
C TYR A 136 -13.37 -0.32 5.33
N GLY A 137 -14.24 0.38 6.05
CA GLY A 137 -14.16 0.49 7.50
C GLY A 137 -12.79 1.03 7.95
N GLU A 138 -12.11 0.28 8.80
CA GLU A 138 -10.77 0.61 9.30
C GLU A 138 -9.63 0.01 8.45
N THR A 139 -9.94 -0.48 7.26
CA THR A 139 -8.98 -1.12 6.36
C THR A 139 -8.96 -0.44 5.00
N ILE A 140 -7.95 -0.71 4.20
CA ILE A 140 -7.90 -0.38 2.78
C ILE A 140 -7.83 -1.70 2.03
N ASN A 141 -8.89 -2.03 1.30
CA ASN A 141 -8.97 -3.28 0.56
C ASN A 141 -8.35 -3.15 -0.83
N LEU A 142 -7.63 -4.18 -1.24
CA LEU A 142 -7.18 -4.40 -2.61
C LEU A 142 -8.14 -5.34 -3.30
N SER A 143 -8.64 -4.95 -4.44
CA SER A 143 -9.57 -5.74 -5.24
C SER A 143 -9.24 -5.66 -6.72
N THR A 144 -9.71 -6.63 -7.49
CA THR A 144 -9.65 -6.64 -8.95
C THR A 144 -11.06 -6.82 -9.53
N PRO A 145 -11.41 -6.14 -10.66
CA PRO A 145 -12.70 -6.35 -11.30
C PRO A 145 -12.80 -7.77 -11.83
N THR A 146 -13.97 -8.37 -11.66
CA THR A 146 -14.30 -9.65 -12.28
C THR A 146 -15.05 -9.46 -13.61
N PRO A 147 -15.08 -10.45 -14.51
CA PRO A 147 -15.82 -10.37 -15.76
C PRO A 147 -17.31 -10.08 -15.58
N HIS A 148 -17.88 -10.39 -14.43
CA HIS A 148 -19.30 -10.15 -14.11
C HIS A 148 -19.57 -8.80 -13.44
N GLY A 149 -18.58 -7.88 -13.42
CA GLY A 149 -18.74 -6.54 -12.85
C GLY A 149 -18.64 -6.48 -11.31
N SER A 150 -18.48 -7.60 -10.63
CA SER A 150 -18.17 -7.65 -9.21
C SER A 150 -16.68 -7.40 -8.96
N GLN A 151 -16.31 -7.19 -7.71
CA GLN A 151 -14.90 -7.09 -7.32
C GLN A 151 -14.47 -8.34 -6.57
N SER A 152 -13.33 -8.90 -6.95
CA SER A 152 -12.69 -9.99 -6.23
C SER A 152 -11.70 -9.42 -5.24
N PHE A 153 -11.80 -9.84 -3.98
CA PHE A 153 -10.86 -9.47 -2.92
C PHE A 153 -9.50 -10.12 -3.17
N VAL A 154 -8.45 -9.33 -3.05
CA VAL A 154 -7.06 -9.74 -3.27
C VAL A 154 -6.22 -9.60 -2.02
N GLY A 155 -6.48 -8.57 -1.21
CA GLY A 155 -5.75 -8.30 0.00
C GLY A 155 -6.29 -7.08 0.73
N ARG A 156 -5.65 -6.73 1.85
CA ARG A 156 -6.01 -5.52 2.61
C ARG A 156 -4.84 -4.98 3.41
N ILE A 157 -4.90 -3.69 3.70
CA ILE A 157 -4.04 -3.00 4.65
C ILE A 157 -4.86 -2.74 5.90
N SER A 158 -4.30 -3.05 7.06
CA SER A 158 -4.84 -2.68 8.37
C SER A 158 -3.76 -2.05 9.23
N ARG A 159 -4.16 -1.32 10.28
CA ARG A 159 -3.24 -0.72 11.26
C ARG A 159 -3.32 -1.46 12.58
N GLY A 160 -2.15 -1.88 13.07
CA GLY A 160 -1.95 -2.25 14.47
C GLY A 160 -1.54 -1.04 15.31
N ARG A 161 -1.24 -1.28 16.59
CA ARG A 161 -0.84 -0.22 17.52
C ARG A 161 0.48 0.45 17.10
N GLU A 162 1.46 -0.33 16.65
CA GLU A 162 2.79 0.11 16.24
C GLU A 162 3.23 -0.58 14.95
N SER A 163 2.28 -0.93 14.11
CA SER A 163 2.53 -1.67 12.88
C SER A 163 1.51 -1.34 11.80
N ILE A 164 1.87 -1.64 10.57
CA ILE A 164 0.96 -1.67 9.43
C ILE A 164 1.01 -3.09 8.88
N ILE A 165 -0.14 -3.68 8.65
CA ILE A 165 -0.25 -5.07 8.22
C ILE A 165 -0.84 -5.08 6.82
N LEU A 166 -0.09 -5.67 5.88
CA LEU A 166 -0.58 -6.02 4.55
C LEU A 166 -0.89 -7.51 4.52
N GLU A 167 -2.14 -7.85 4.29
CA GLU A 167 -2.56 -9.23 4.08
C GLU A 167 -2.86 -9.44 2.60
N LEU A 168 -2.30 -10.49 2.01
CA LEU A 168 -2.47 -10.84 0.60
C LEU A 168 -2.97 -12.28 0.45
N SER A 169 -3.83 -12.51 -0.53
CA SER A 169 -4.23 -13.87 -0.92
C SER A 169 -3.03 -14.66 -1.43
N SER A 170 -3.06 -15.99 -1.30
CA SER A 170 -1.99 -16.87 -1.77
C SER A 170 -1.65 -16.63 -3.24
N HIS A 171 -2.65 -16.38 -4.10
CA HIS A 171 -2.45 -16.06 -5.50
C HIS A 171 -1.66 -14.75 -5.68
N ALA A 172 -1.96 -13.72 -4.90
CA ALA A 172 -1.26 -12.44 -4.96
C ALA A 172 0.20 -12.56 -4.52
N VAL A 173 0.48 -13.40 -3.51
CA VAL A 173 1.84 -13.66 -3.02
C VAL A 173 2.70 -14.38 -4.05
N GLN A 174 2.13 -15.30 -4.81
CA GLN A 174 2.82 -16.07 -5.83
C GLN A 174 2.99 -15.35 -7.16
N SER A 175 2.34 -14.19 -7.32
CA SER A 175 2.37 -13.40 -8.54
C SER A 175 3.28 -12.17 -8.41
N ASP A 176 3.45 -11.44 -9.51
CA ASP A 176 4.17 -10.15 -9.53
C ASP A 176 3.54 -9.10 -8.60
N LEU A 177 2.34 -9.34 -8.11
CA LEU A 177 1.58 -8.42 -7.28
C LEU A 177 2.17 -8.24 -5.87
N HIS A 178 2.92 -9.22 -5.36
CA HIS A 178 3.48 -9.20 -4.02
C HIS A 178 4.34 -7.94 -3.73
N ASP A 179 5.47 -7.78 -4.40
CA ASP A 179 6.39 -6.66 -4.13
C ASP A 179 5.75 -5.30 -4.46
N VAL A 180 4.96 -5.27 -5.54
CA VAL A 180 4.24 -4.05 -5.96
C VAL A 180 3.21 -3.63 -4.92
N SER A 181 2.53 -4.60 -4.26
CA SER A 181 1.59 -4.32 -3.18
C SER A 181 2.28 -3.81 -1.91
N ILE A 182 3.47 -4.30 -1.61
CA ILE A 182 4.30 -3.78 -0.51
C ILE A 182 4.66 -2.32 -0.78
N VAL A 183 5.13 -1.99 -1.99
CA VAL A 183 5.46 -0.62 -2.39
C VAL A 183 4.21 0.27 -2.38
N ALA A 184 3.08 -0.20 -2.89
CA ALA A 184 1.82 0.54 -2.84
C ALA A 184 1.36 0.80 -1.40
N THR A 185 1.47 -0.20 -0.51
CA THR A 185 1.17 -0.05 0.93
C THR A 185 2.01 1.05 1.56
N PHE A 186 3.32 1.05 1.32
CA PHE A 186 4.20 2.11 1.79
C PHE A 186 3.75 3.49 1.29
N LEU A 187 3.48 3.65 0.00
CA LEU A 187 3.04 4.92 -0.59
C LEU A 187 1.72 5.42 -0.01
N LEU A 188 0.78 4.52 0.25
CA LEU A 188 -0.49 4.85 0.87
C LEU A 188 -0.36 5.25 2.34
N GLN A 189 0.74 4.88 3.01
CA GLN A 189 0.94 5.05 4.45
C GLN A 189 2.06 6.03 4.81
N CYS A 190 2.92 6.44 3.88
CA CYS A 190 4.10 7.27 4.17
C CYS A 190 3.75 8.74 4.49
N GLY A 191 2.54 9.19 4.22
CA GLY A 191 2.08 10.55 4.48
C GLY A 191 2.73 11.64 3.61
N ARG A 192 3.51 11.26 2.59
CA ARG A 192 4.06 12.19 1.60
C ARG A 192 3.08 12.40 0.45
N ASN A 193 3.20 13.55 -0.22
CA ASN A 193 2.47 13.77 -1.47
C ASN A 193 3.00 12.82 -2.55
N ILE A 194 2.10 12.08 -3.19
CA ILE A 194 2.40 11.12 -4.26
C ILE A 194 1.71 11.48 -5.60
N ASP A 195 1.03 12.64 -5.67
CA ASP A 195 0.32 13.15 -6.85
C ASP A 195 1.08 14.25 -7.59
#